data_f7aeb9a8f247127783819bf5971036b5
#
_entry.id   f7aeb9a8f247127783819bf5971036b5
#
_cell.length_a   1.000
_cell.length_b   1.000
_cell.length_c   1.000
_cell.angle_alpha   90.00
_cell.angle_beta   90.00
_cell.angle_gamma   90.00
#
_symmetry.space_group_name_H-M   'P 1'
#
loop_
_entity.id
_entity.type
_entity.pdbx_description
1 polymer ?
#
loop_
_entity_poly.entity_id
_entity_poly.type
_entity_poly.pdbx_seq_one_letter_code
_entity_poly.pdbx_strand_id
1 'polypeptide(L)'
;MKKRVLALLSCAALAAASITGCSSQKPAESAAASAEAESTTGAPSKEVGDYKIALITMDSIDQHWVTLNEGAQEEAKELGVTVSFMSPNTKDDAQQIECVNNAVAGGYEAIIVAANGPDAISSALKEAASTGVKIVYVDSPANVEAEATFSTD
;
A
#
# COMPACT_ATOMS: atom_id res chain seq x y z
N MET A 1 26.58 36.02 1.63
CA MET A 1 25.95 37.11 0.86
C MET A 1 24.53 36.59 0.52
N LYS A 2 23.56 36.98 1.33
CA LYS A 2 22.45 37.91 1.06
C LYS A 2 21.82 37.68 -0.34
N LYS A 3 20.55 37.22 -0.44
CA LYS A 3 19.38 38.11 -0.33
C LYS A 3 18.08 37.33 -0.07
N ARG A 4 17.34 37.82 0.90
CA ARG A 4 15.92 37.62 1.18
C ARG A 4 15.11 38.35 0.11
N VAL A 5 13.98 37.79 -0.33
CA VAL A 5 12.85 38.60 -0.79
C VAL A 5 11.56 38.00 -0.21
N LEU A 6 11.00 38.81 0.65
CA LEU A 6 9.67 38.71 1.26
C LEU A 6 8.70 39.45 0.34
N ALA A 7 7.59 38.88 0.00
CA ALA A 7 6.45 39.64 -0.54
C ALA A 7 5.14 39.11 0.06
N LEU A 8 4.52 40.00 0.77
CA LEU A 8 3.26 39.97 1.48
C LEU A 8 2.09 40.45 0.57
N LEU A 9 0.90 40.19 1.06
CA LEU A 9 -0.40 40.85 0.79
C LEU A 9 -1.19 40.32 -0.42
N SER A 10 -2.51 40.18 -0.43
CA SER A 10 -3.57 40.77 0.39
C SER A 10 -4.92 40.19 0.01
N CYS A 11 -5.80 40.00 0.99
CA CYS A 11 -7.20 40.44 1.11
C CYS A 11 -8.24 40.16 0.00
N ALA A 12 -9.33 39.69 0.37
CA ALA A 12 -10.68 40.19 0.73
C ALA A 12 -11.73 39.47 -0.11
N ALA A 13 -12.71 38.88 0.43
CA ALA A 13 -13.93 39.23 1.15
C ALA A 13 -15.21 39.15 0.29
N LEU A 14 -16.25 38.56 0.89
CA LEU A 14 -17.71 38.78 0.77
C LEU A 14 -18.44 38.28 -0.50
N ALA A 15 -19.39 37.34 -0.33
CA ALA A 15 -20.82 37.74 -0.22
C ALA A 15 -21.73 36.52 0.06
N ALA A 16 -22.61 36.69 1.01
CA ALA A 16 -23.72 35.83 1.36
C ALA A 16 -24.88 36.00 0.37
N ALA A 17 -25.60 34.91 0.09
CA ALA A 17 -27.00 35.00 -0.36
C ALA A 17 -27.76 33.76 0.11
N SER A 18 -28.59 33.99 1.09
CA SER A 18 -29.67 33.14 1.58
C SER A 18 -30.86 33.17 0.62
N ILE A 19 -31.40 32.00 0.30
CA ILE A 19 -32.80 31.91 -0.16
C ILE A 19 -33.46 30.74 0.54
N THR A 20 -34.42 31.09 1.41
CA THR A 20 -35.45 30.27 2.03
C THR A 20 -36.51 29.86 1.01
N GLY A 21 -36.98 28.63 1.10
CA GLY A 21 -38.16 28.16 0.39
C GLY A 21 -38.73 26.89 0.99
N CYS A 22 -39.61 27.00 1.99
CA CYS A 22 -40.52 25.94 2.44
C CYS A 22 -41.60 25.67 1.41
N SER A 23 -41.93 24.41 1.16
CA SER A 23 -43.34 24.00 1.02
C SER A 23 -43.49 22.47 1.18
N SER A 24 -44.46 22.13 1.98
CA SER A 24 -44.96 20.82 2.41
C SER A 24 -45.60 20.01 1.27
N GLN A 25 -45.49 18.72 1.33
CA GLN A 25 -46.59 17.74 1.41
C GLN A 25 -46.11 16.29 1.24
N LYS A 26 -46.50 15.43 2.20
CA LYS A 26 -46.51 13.96 2.21
C LYS A 26 -47.92 13.52 1.73
N PRO A 27 -48.24 12.27 1.25
CA PRO A 27 -47.72 10.99 1.78
C PRO A 27 -47.50 9.81 0.77
N ALA A 28 -46.88 8.78 1.32
CA ALA A 28 -47.09 7.34 1.18
C ALA A 28 -46.54 6.60 -0.05
N GLU A 29 -45.71 5.70 0.24
CA GLU A 29 -45.69 4.20 0.26
C GLU A 29 -44.78 3.49 -0.72
N SER A 30 -44.07 2.52 -0.12
CA SER A 30 -43.54 1.26 -0.61
C SER A 30 -42.07 1.20 -1.04
N ALA A 31 -41.33 0.65 -0.11
CA ALA A 31 -40.24 -0.38 -0.14
C ALA A 31 -39.54 -0.70 -1.47
N ALA A 32 -38.22 -0.44 -1.50
CA ALA A 32 -37.22 -1.40 -1.94
C ALA A 32 -35.86 -0.99 -1.36
N ALA A 33 -35.31 -1.86 -0.53
CA ALA A 33 -33.98 -1.72 0.03
C ALA A 33 -32.93 -1.79 -1.09
N SER A 34 -32.19 -0.71 -1.28
CA SER A 34 -30.90 -0.76 -1.98
C SER A 34 -29.88 -0.25 -0.98
N ALA A 35 -29.01 -1.15 -0.55
CA ALA A 35 -27.89 -0.81 0.30
C ALA A 35 -26.92 0.04 -0.51
N GLU A 36 -26.92 1.34 -0.27
CA GLU A 36 -25.84 2.21 -0.69
C GLU A 36 -24.66 1.94 0.25
N ALA A 37 -23.61 1.37 -0.34
CA ALA A 37 -22.32 1.34 0.29
C ALA A 37 -21.83 2.79 0.45
N GLU A 38 -21.70 3.23 1.69
CA GLU A 38 -21.06 4.49 2.02
C GLU A 38 -19.63 4.47 1.50
N SER A 39 -19.40 5.27 0.48
CA SER A 39 -18.06 5.59 -0.01
C SER A 39 -17.38 6.43 1.06
N THR A 40 -16.48 5.81 1.82
CA THR A 40 -15.54 6.52 2.68
C THR A 40 -14.68 7.44 1.83
N THR A 41 -14.70 8.71 2.15
CA THR A 41 -13.91 9.78 1.57
C THR A 41 -12.43 9.41 1.56
N GLY A 42 -11.91 9.09 0.35
CA GLY A 42 -10.55 8.66 0.14
C GLY A 42 -9.54 9.80 0.35
N ALA A 43 -8.43 9.45 0.96
CA ALA A 43 -7.16 10.07 0.70
C ALA A 43 -6.91 10.09 -0.83
N PRO A 44 -6.13 11.03 -1.37
CA PRO A 44 -5.87 11.07 -2.80
C PRO A 44 -5.29 9.71 -3.23
N SER A 45 -6.03 8.99 -4.08
CA SER A 45 -5.55 7.73 -4.65
C SER A 45 -4.39 8.05 -5.57
N LYS A 46 -3.21 7.46 -5.29
CA LYS A 46 -2.10 7.49 -6.22
C LYS A 46 -2.54 6.90 -7.57
N GLU A 47 -1.99 7.42 -8.66
CA GLU A 47 -2.08 6.76 -9.95
C GLU A 47 -1.44 5.37 -9.87
N VAL A 48 -1.97 4.39 -10.60
CA VAL A 48 -1.50 3.00 -10.52
C VAL A 48 0.02 2.88 -10.77
N GLY A 49 0.60 3.71 -11.62
CA GLY A 49 2.04 3.73 -11.92
C GLY A 49 2.96 4.23 -10.80
N ASP A 50 2.42 4.83 -9.75
CA ASP A 50 3.21 5.44 -8.67
C ASP A 50 3.50 4.49 -7.50
N TYR A 51 2.98 3.26 -7.53
CA TYR A 51 3.21 2.29 -6.45
C TYR A 51 4.56 1.60 -6.58
N LYS A 52 5.30 1.57 -5.46
CA LYS A 52 6.56 0.84 -5.29
C LYS A 52 6.31 -0.39 -4.43
N ILE A 53 6.57 -1.55 -4.96
CA ILE A 53 6.36 -2.84 -4.31
C ILE A 53 7.71 -3.55 -4.15
N ALA A 54 8.03 -4.00 -2.95
CA ALA A 54 9.20 -4.84 -2.70
C ALA A 54 8.80 -6.32 -2.78
N LEU A 55 9.53 -7.12 -3.54
CA LEU A 55 9.46 -8.59 -3.53
C LEU A 55 10.64 -9.12 -2.74
N ILE A 56 10.36 -9.80 -1.61
CA ILE A 56 11.37 -10.32 -0.68
C ILE A 56 11.15 -11.81 -0.50
N THR A 57 12.02 -12.61 -1.10
CA THR A 57 11.99 -14.08 -1.01
C THR A 57 13.02 -14.58 0.00
N MET A 58 13.10 -15.89 0.22
CA MET A 58 14.05 -16.49 1.17
C MET A 58 15.51 -16.27 0.74
N ASP A 59 15.78 -16.30 -0.56
CA ASP A 59 17.04 -15.91 -1.19
C ASP A 59 16.82 -15.42 -2.62
N SER A 60 17.88 -14.95 -3.28
CA SER A 60 17.84 -14.38 -4.63
C SER A 60 18.42 -15.29 -5.71
N ILE A 61 18.87 -16.49 -5.36
CA ILE A 61 19.62 -17.38 -6.27
C ILE A 61 18.92 -18.70 -6.56
N ASP A 62 18.03 -19.16 -5.70
CA ASP A 62 17.22 -20.35 -5.96
C ASP A 62 16.32 -20.12 -7.19
N GLN A 63 16.33 -21.09 -8.12
CA GLN A 63 15.58 -20.98 -9.38
C GLN A 63 14.08 -20.76 -9.16
N HIS A 64 13.51 -21.28 -8.08
CA HIS A 64 12.12 -21.04 -7.70
C HIS A 64 11.85 -19.54 -7.51
N TRP A 65 12.70 -18.85 -6.76
CA TRP A 65 12.54 -17.41 -6.51
C TRP A 65 12.87 -16.53 -7.71
N VAL A 66 13.85 -16.97 -8.52
CA VAL A 66 14.18 -16.29 -9.78
C VAL A 66 12.97 -16.32 -10.72
N THR A 67 12.34 -17.49 -10.89
CA THR A 67 11.14 -17.64 -11.75
C THR A 67 9.95 -16.84 -11.21
N LEU A 68 9.75 -16.83 -9.89
CA LEU A 68 8.70 -16.04 -9.26
C LEU A 68 8.93 -14.54 -9.50
N ASN A 69 10.19 -14.07 -9.39
CA ASN A 69 10.51 -12.68 -9.70
C ASN A 69 10.30 -12.36 -11.19
N GLU A 70 10.65 -13.24 -12.11
CA GLU A 70 10.38 -13.03 -13.55
C GLU A 70 8.90 -12.80 -13.81
N GLY A 71 8.02 -13.66 -13.25
CA GLY A 71 6.57 -13.49 -13.36
C GLY A 71 6.06 -12.19 -12.72
N ALA A 72 6.60 -11.82 -11.57
CA ALA A 72 6.25 -10.56 -10.91
C ALA A 72 6.66 -9.33 -11.73
N GLN A 73 7.80 -9.39 -12.45
CA GLN A 73 8.25 -8.30 -13.33
C GLN A 73 7.39 -8.19 -14.60
N GLU A 74 6.89 -9.31 -15.14
CA GLU A 74 5.98 -9.31 -16.29
C GLU A 74 4.65 -8.66 -15.91
N GLU A 75 4.06 -9.09 -14.80
CA GLU A 75 2.79 -8.53 -14.31
C GLU A 75 2.93 -7.05 -13.93
N ALA A 76 4.05 -6.66 -13.33
CA ALA A 76 4.32 -5.26 -12.98
C ALA A 76 4.29 -4.34 -14.21
N LYS A 77 4.82 -4.80 -15.36
CA LYS A 77 4.77 -4.05 -16.62
C LYS A 77 3.35 -3.89 -17.14
N GLU A 78 2.53 -4.95 -17.04
CA GLU A 78 1.14 -4.92 -17.49
C GLU A 78 0.30 -3.98 -16.63
N LEU A 79 0.53 -3.99 -15.31
CA LEU A 79 -0.16 -3.14 -14.36
C LEU A 79 0.39 -1.72 -14.27
N GLY A 80 1.56 -1.44 -14.85
CA GLY A 80 2.22 -0.14 -14.79
C GLY A 80 2.74 0.22 -13.39
N VAL A 81 3.11 -0.77 -12.56
CA VAL A 81 3.68 -0.57 -11.22
C VAL A 81 5.18 -0.91 -11.19
N THR A 82 5.86 -0.49 -10.13
CA THR A 82 7.27 -0.84 -9.92
C THR A 82 7.41 -1.95 -8.89
N VAL A 83 7.97 -3.10 -9.28
CA VAL A 83 8.36 -4.18 -8.37
C VAL A 83 9.89 -4.24 -8.29
N SER A 84 10.43 -4.21 -7.08
CA SER A 84 11.87 -4.36 -6.83
C SER A 84 12.15 -5.68 -6.11
N PHE A 85 13.03 -6.50 -6.67
CA PHE A 85 13.49 -7.73 -6.05
C PHE A 85 14.58 -7.42 -5.03
N MET A 86 14.26 -7.53 -3.75
CA MET A 86 15.10 -7.09 -2.62
C MET A 86 15.47 -8.26 -1.69
N SER A 87 15.64 -9.45 -2.24
CA SER A 87 15.90 -10.67 -1.48
C SER A 87 17.36 -10.80 -1.06
N PRO A 88 17.67 -11.48 0.06
CA PRO A 88 19.04 -11.78 0.46
C PRO A 88 19.71 -12.75 -0.50
N ASN A 89 21.04 -12.83 -0.46
CA ASN A 89 21.80 -13.78 -1.30
C ASN A 89 21.78 -15.21 -0.75
N THR A 90 21.39 -15.39 0.50
CA THR A 90 21.32 -16.68 1.20
C THR A 90 20.11 -16.75 2.09
N LYS A 91 19.62 -17.94 2.39
CA LYS A 91 18.52 -18.16 3.36
C LYS A 91 19.00 -17.82 4.77
N ASP A 92 18.80 -16.56 5.16
CA ASP A 92 19.22 -16.00 6.44
C ASP A 92 18.16 -15.02 6.95
N ASP A 93 17.65 -15.29 8.15
CA ASP A 93 16.55 -14.50 8.75
C ASP A 93 16.96 -13.05 9.01
N ALA A 94 18.19 -12.83 9.46
CA ALA A 94 18.65 -11.48 9.78
C ALA A 94 18.77 -10.62 8.52
N GLN A 95 19.32 -11.20 7.43
CA GLN A 95 19.38 -10.51 6.15
C GLN A 95 17.98 -10.26 5.55
N GLN A 96 17.06 -11.21 5.72
CA GLN A 96 15.68 -10.99 5.25
C GLN A 96 14.98 -9.87 6.04
N ILE A 97 15.20 -9.78 7.35
CA ILE A 97 14.74 -8.66 8.17
C ILE A 97 15.33 -7.33 7.70
N GLU A 98 16.62 -7.30 7.35
CA GLU A 98 17.25 -6.12 6.77
C GLU A 98 16.58 -5.70 5.44
N CYS A 99 16.22 -6.66 4.58
CA CYS A 99 15.48 -6.36 3.35
C CYS A 99 14.12 -5.71 3.63
N VAL A 100 13.39 -6.20 4.63
CA VAL A 100 12.11 -5.58 5.07
C VAL A 100 12.34 -4.15 5.54
N ASN A 101 13.31 -3.93 6.43
CA ASN A 101 13.62 -2.61 6.95
C ASN A 101 14.07 -1.63 5.84
N ASN A 102 14.84 -2.11 4.89
CA ASN A 102 15.28 -1.32 3.74
C ASN A 102 14.10 -0.97 2.81
N ALA A 103 13.13 -1.86 2.64
CA ALA A 103 11.91 -1.57 1.89
C ALA A 103 11.10 -0.46 2.57
N VAL A 104 10.89 -0.55 3.88
CA VAL A 104 10.20 0.50 4.66
C VAL A 104 10.93 1.83 4.53
N ALA A 105 12.24 1.85 4.77
CA ALA A 105 13.07 3.05 4.65
C ALA A 105 13.11 3.63 3.23
N GLY A 106 13.00 2.78 2.22
CA GLY A 106 12.95 3.15 0.80
C GLY A 106 11.59 3.67 0.33
N GLY A 107 10.59 3.72 1.22
CA GLY A 107 9.24 4.23 0.92
C GLY A 107 8.45 3.30 0.00
N TYR A 108 8.61 2.00 0.15
CA TYR A 108 7.77 1.02 -0.52
C TYR A 108 6.41 0.94 0.18
N GLU A 109 5.34 0.92 -0.59
CA GLU A 109 3.97 0.89 -0.07
C GLU A 109 3.44 -0.52 0.17
N ALA A 110 4.06 -1.52 -0.47
CA ALA A 110 3.72 -2.92 -0.25
C ALA A 110 4.98 -3.80 -0.25
N ILE A 111 4.90 -4.88 0.51
CA ILE A 111 5.91 -5.94 0.57
C ILE A 111 5.21 -7.26 0.25
N ILE A 112 5.66 -7.91 -0.82
CA ILE A 112 5.33 -9.29 -1.13
C ILE A 112 6.45 -10.14 -0.56
N VAL A 113 6.17 -11.05 0.37
CA VAL A 113 7.20 -11.77 1.11
C VAL A 113 6.94 -13.28 1.19
N ALA A 114 7.99 -14.07 0.97
CA ALA A 114 8.07 -15.48 1.33
C ALA A 114 8.98 -15.61 2.56
N ALA A 115 8.41 -15.92 3.72
CA ALA A 115 9.14 -15.91 4.99
C ALA A 115 10.11 -17.09 5.10
N ASN A 116 11.40 -16.85 5.33
CA ASN A 116 12.38 -17.88 5.64
C ASN A 116 12.16 -18.44 7.05
N GLY A 117 12.06 -17.57 8.06
CA GLY A 117 11.70 -17.90 9.43
C GLY A 117 10.43 -17.16 9.86
N PRO A 118 9.25 -17.82 9.88
CA PRO A 118 7.97 -17.17 10.16
C PRO A 118 7.94 -16.36 11.47
N ASP A 119 8.54 -16.89 12.54
CA ASP A 119 8.63 -16.20 13.83
C ASP A 119 9.65 -15.05 13.80
N ALA A 120 10.79 -15.29 13.16
CA ALA A 120 11.91 -14.34 13.15
C ALA A 120 11.52 -13.02 12.45
N ILE A 121 10.87 -13.08 11.30
CA ILE A 121 10.52 -11.92 10.49
C ILE A 121 9.28 -11.18 11.03
N SER A 122 8.47 -11.82 11.88
CA SER A 122 7.16 -11.30 12.31
C SER A 122 7.23 -9.92 12.97
N SER A 123 8.29 -9.64 13.75
CA SER A 123 8.43 -8.33 14.39
C SER A 123 8.64 -7.21 13.37
N ALA A 124 9.51 -7.43 12.38
CA ALA A 124 9.80 -6.46 11.32
C ALA A 124 8.57 -6.21 10.42
N LEU A 125 7.81 -7.27 10.10
CA LEU A 125 6.58 -7.13 9.33
C LEU A 125 5.47 -6.38 10.08
N LYS A 126 5.34 -6.59 11.40
CA LYS A 126 4.40 -5.82 12.24
C LYS A 126 4.78 -4.33 12.26
N GLU A 127 6.07 -4.04 12.38
CA GLU A 127 6.56 -2.67 12.35
C GLU A 127 6.28 -2.03 10.97
N ALA A 128 6.60 -2.72 9.88
CA ALA A 128 6.28 -2.28 8.53
C ALA A 128 4.79 -1.99 8.35
N ALA A 129 3.92 -2.91 8.76
CA ALA A 129 2.47 -2.73 8.69
C ALA A 129 1.99 -1.53 9.52
N SER A 130 2.60 -1.27 10.68
CA SER A 130 2.26 -0.11 11.52
C SER A 130 2.56 1.24 10.87
N THR A 131 3.47 1.28 9.91
CA THR A 131 3.76 2.47 9.09
C THR A 131 2.84 2.63 7.87
N GLY A 132 1.92 1.68 7.65
CA GLY A 132 0.97 1.68 6.54
C GLY A 132 1.41 0.85 5.33
N VAL A 133 2.54 0.16 5.41
CA VAL A 133 2.99 -0.76 4.36
C VAL A 133 2.08 -1.98 4.31
N LYS A 134 1.61 -2.34 3.12
CA LYS A 134 0.76 -3.52 2.90
C LYS A 134 1.60 -4.78 2.80
N ILE A 135 1.18 -5.84 3.50
CA ILE A 135 1.89 -7.12 3.51
C ILE A 135 1.08 -8.14 2.69
N VAL A 136 1.76 -8.84 1.80
CA VAL A 136 1.21 -9.95 1.03
C VAL A 136 2.17 -11.13 1.14
N TYR A 137 1.65 -12.31 1.44
CA TYR A 137 2.45 -13.53 1.45
C TYR A 137 2.38 -14.27 0.14
N VAL A 138 3.52 -14.82 -0.26
CA VAL A 138 3.66 -15.76 -1.37
C VAL A 138 4.43 -16.97 -0.87
N ASP A 139 3.98 -18.19 -1.20
CA ASP A 139 4.57 -19.47 -0.79
C ASP A 139 4.51 -19.70 0.74
N SER A 140 5.32 -19.01 1.52
CA SER A 140 5.51 -19.25 2.96
C SER A 140 5.10 -18.03 3.79
N PRO A 141 3.99 -18.08 4.54
CA PRO A 141 3.55 -16.98 5.38
C PRO A 141 4.36 -16.85 6.66
N ALA A 142 4.37 -15.66 7.25
CA ALA A 142 4.81 -15.41 8.62
C ALA A 142 3.60 -15.35 9.59
N ASN A 143 3.87 -15.16 10.89
CA ASN A 143 2.85 -15.11 11.93
C ASN A 143 2.30 -13.68 12.15
N VAL A 144 1.99 -12.99 11.06
CA VAL A 144 1.42 -11.63 11.04
C VAL A 144 0.26 -11.61 10.07
N GLU A 145 -0.77 -10.84 10.37
CA GLU A 145 -1.87 -10.61 9.45
C GLU A 145 -1.38 -9.91 8.17
N ALA A 146 -1.91 -10.32 7.04
CA ALA A 146 -1.57 -9.77 5.73
C ALA A 146 -2.84 -9.50 4.92
N GLU A 147 -2.73 -8.67 3.89
CA GLU A 147 -3.83 -8.35 2.97
C GLU A 147 -4.27 -9.59 2.16
N ALA A 148 -3.31 -10.44 1.79
CA ALA A 148 -3.53 -11.69 1.08
C ALA A 148 -2.40 -12.69 1.29
N THR A 149 -2.70 -13.97 1.08
CA THR A 149 -1.72 -15.07 1.09
C THR A 149 -1.96 -15.94 -0.14
N PHE A 150 -0.90 -16.18 -0.89
CA PHE A 150 -0.87 -17.05 -2.05
C PHE A 150 0.14 -18.17 -1.79
N SER A 151 -0.34 -19.36 -1.47
CA SER A 151 0.47 -20.56 -1.27
C SER A 151 0.00 -21.67 -2.18
N THR A 152 0.91 -22.57 -2.55
CA THR A 152 0.56 -23.83 -3.21
C THR A 152 0.14 -24.84 -2.15
N ASP A 153 -0.94 -25.55 -2.39
CA ASP A 153 -1.42 -26.67 -1.55
C ASP A 153 -0.50 -27.89 -1.66
#